data_84b65ef9291d69687df5cb737af72fcc
#
_entry.id   84b65ef9291d69687df5cb737af72fcc
#
_cell.length_a   1.000
_cell.length_b   1.000
_cell.length_c   1.000
_cell.angle_alpha   90.00
_cell.angle_beta   90.00
_cell.angle_gamma   90.00
#
_symmetry.space_group_name_H-M   'P 1'
#
loop_
_entity.id
_entity.type
_entity.pdbx_description
1 polymer ?
#
loop_
_entity_poly.entity_id
_entity_poly.type
_entity_poly.pdbx_seq_one_letter_code
_entity_poly.pdbx_strand_id
1 'polypeptide(L)'
;MSIERVLALDVGDKRIGLAISDELGMTAQPLFTLHRTGKKADLKSIGRVLRKYGIREVVVGNPLYMSGDLSPQAMKAQAFAEEVKVEFGVTIHLWDERLTTTEAHRLLDDVGHSSMRGERKGIIDQVAAVLILEGWLAAREHRLQTPPEVAG
;
A
#
# COMPACT_ATOMS: atom_id res chain seq x y z
N MET A 1 7.70 -17.54 -17.21
CA MET A 1 6.48 -16.93 -16.63
C MET A 1 6.81 -15.56 -16.06
N SER A 2 6.06 -14.56 -16.47
CA SER A 2 6.24 -13.21 -15.91
C SER A 2 5.66 -13.18 -14.47
N ILE A 3 6.45 -12.65 -13.54
CA ILE A 3 5.98 -12.42 -12.19
C ILE A 3 5.11 -11.17 -12.22
N GLU A 4 3.90 -11.27 -11.71
CA GLU A 4 2.98 -10.15 -11.68
C GLU A 4 3.44 -9.11 -10.67
N ARG A 5 3.37 -7.84 -11.08
CA ARG A 5 3.67 -6.73 -10.18
C ARG A 5 2.52 -6.55 -9.19
N VAL A 6 2.88 -6.06 -8.01
CA VAL A 6 1.93 -5.75 -6.94
C VAL A 6 1.97 -4.26 -6.70
N LEU A 7 0.80 -3.66 -6.55
CA LEU A 7 0.64 -2.24 -6.24
C LEU A 7 0.31 -2.09 -4.76
N ALA A 8 0.95 -1.14 -4.08
CA ALA A 8 0.59 -0.79 -2.71
C ALA A 8 0.02 0.62 -2.67
N LEU A 9 -0.98 0.80 -1.84
CA LEU A 9 -1.66 2.09 -1.64
C LEU A 9 -1.61 2.47 -0.16
N ASP A 10 -1.17 3.71 0.09
CA ASP A 10 -1.35 4.37 1.38
C ASP A 10 -2.45 5.41 1.22
N VAL A 11 -3.65 5.09 1.70
CA VAL A 11 -4.86 5.88 1.44
C VAL A 11 -5.03 6.96 2.49
N GLY A 12 -4.82 8.21 2.11
CA GLY A 12 -5.11 9.37 2.93
C GLY A 12 -6.36 10.11 2.46
N ASP A 13 -6.77 11.13 3.21
CA ASP A 13 -7.95 11.92 2.87
C ASP A 13 -7.74 12.81 1.64
N LYS A 14 -6.53 13.34 1.50
CA LYS A 14 -6.18 14.27 0.41
C LYS A 14 -5.27 13.66 -0.64
N ARG A 15 -4.52 12.64 -0.28
CA ARG A 15 -3.51 12.03 -1.15
C ARG A 15 -3.48 10.53 -0.94
N ILE A 16 -3.13 9.83 -2.00
CA ILE A 16 -2.85 8.39 -1.95
C ILE A 16 -1.40 8.21 -2.42
N GLY A 17 -0.57 7.63 -1.58
CA GLY A 17 0.78 7.22 -1.95
C GLY A 17 0.73 5.90 -2.68
N LEU A 18 1.47 5.77 -3.79
CA LEU A 18 1.54 4.54 -4.56
C LEU A 18 2.97 4.03 -4.61
N ALA A 19 3.11 2.72 -4.45
CA ALA A 19 4.36 2.01 -4.65
C ALA A 19 4.08 0.76 -5.49
N ILE A 20 5.08 0.29 -6.20
CA ILE A 20 4.94 -0.86 -7.08
C ILE A 20 6.14 -1.80 -6.89
N SER A 21 5.92 -3.10 -7.00
CA SER A 21 7.02 -4.04 -7.00
C SER A 21 7.75 -4.01 -8.34
N ASP A 22 9.04 -4.38 -8.32
CA ASP A 22 9.82 -4.51 -9.54
C ASP A 22 9.33 -5.68 -10.38
N GLU A 23 9.90 -5.84 -11.58
CA GLU A 23 9.52 -6.91 -12.51
C GLU A 23 9.77 -8.31 -11.94
N LEU A 24 10.70 -8.44 -11.00
CA LEU A 24 11.00 -9.70 -10.34
C LEU A 24 10.15 -9.94 -9.08
N GLY A 25 9.35 -8.95 -8.66
CA GLY A 25 8.53 -9.07 -7.47
C GLY A 25 9.32 -9.10 -6.17
N MET A 26 10.54 -8.59 -6.15
CA MET A 26 11.45 -8.68 -5.01
C MET A 26 11.55 -7.38 -4.20
N THR A 27 11.49 -6.24 -4.88
CA THR A 27 11.67 -4.93 -4.26
C THR A 27 10.47 -4.02 -4.46
N ALA A 28 10.27 -3.12 -3.52
CA ALA A 28 9.23 -2.09 -3.60
C ALA A 28 9.86 -0.78 -4.04
N GLN A 29 9.21 -0.10 -4.98
CA GLN A 29 9.67 1.17 -5.52
C GLN A 29 8.56 2.21 -5.45
N PRO A 30 8.88 3.48 -5.16
CA PRO A 30 7.87 4.53 -5.19
C PRO A 30 7.37 4.73 -6.61
N LEU A 31 6.08 4.99 -6.76
CA LEU A 31 5.50 5.24 -8.08
C LEU A 31 5.13 6.71 -8.25
N PHE A 32 4.11 7.18 -7.54
CA PHE A 32 3.77 8.59 -7.48
C PHE A 32 2.78 8.82 -6.34
N THR A 33 2.44 10.09 -6.10
CA THR A 33 1.39 10.47 -5.15
C THR A 33 0.19 10.96 -5.94
N LEU A 34 -0.96 10.36 -5.69
CA LEU A 34 -2.21 10.77 -6.29
C LEU A 34 -2.86 11.84 -5.40
N HIS A 35 -3.06 13.03 -5.95
CA HIS A 35 -3.83 14.08 -5.29
C HIS A 35 -5.31 13.84 -5.54
N ARG A 36 -6.05 13.61 -4.49
CA ARG A 36 -7.45 13.21 -4.59
C ARG A 36 -8.33 14.38 -4.98
N THR A 37 -9.22 14.15 -5.96
CA THR A 37 -10.16 15.16 -6.46
C THR A 37 -11.60 14.69 -6.37
N GLY A 38 -11.82 13.41 -6.23
CA GLY A 38 -13.14 12.81 -6.12
C GLY A 38 -13.07 11.33 -6.39
N LYS A 39 -14.07 10.59 -5.91
CA LYS A 39 -14.11 9.13 -6.00
C LYS A 39 -13.92 8.60 -7.43
N LYS A 40 -14.67 9.13 -8.39
CA LYS A 40 -14.58 8.67 -9.77
C LYS A 40 -13.22 8.95 -10.40
N ALA A 41 -12.70 10.16 -10.19
CA ALA A 41 -11.38 10.55 -10.72
C ALA A 41 -10.27 9.73 -10.09
N ASP A 42 -10.34 9.49 -8.78
CA ASP A 42 -9.36 8.71 -8.04
C ASP A 42 -9.34 7.27 -8.56
N LEU A 43 -10.50 6.64 -8.69
CA LEU A 43 -10.61 5.27 -9.23
C LEU A 43 -10.11 5.19 -10.66
N LYS A 44 -10.41 6.19 -11.49
CA LYS A 44 -9.91 6.24 -12.86
C LYS A 44 -8.38 6.27 -12.91
N SER A 45 -7.76 7.04 -12.02
CA SER A 45 -6.29 7.12 -11.92
C SER A 45 -5.71 5.78 -11.49
N ILE A 46 -6.29 5.12 -10.51
CA ILE A 46 -5.86 3.78 -10.07
C ILE A 46 -6.02 2.78 -11.23
N GLY A 47 -7.14 2.81 -11.94
CA GLY A 47 -7.39 1.94 -13.09
C GLY A 47 -6.34 2.07 -14.19
N ARG A 48 -5.85 3.28 -14.45
CA ARG A 48 -4.77 3.51 -15.41
C ARG A 48 -3.50 2.81 -15.00
N VAL A 49 -3.13 2.88 -13.72
CA VAL A 49 -1.96 2.20 -13.17
C VAL A 49 -2.11 0.69 -13.30
N LEU A 50 -3.25 0.15 -12.92
CA LEU A 50 -3.50 -1.29 -12.99
C LEU A 50 -3.35 -1.82 -14.41
N ARG A 51 -3.90 -1.10 -15.40
CA ARG A 51 -3.80 -1.50 -16.81
C ARG A 51 -2.39 -1.33 -17.36
N LYS A 52 -1.72 -0.23 -17.02
CA LYS A 52 -0.38 0.06 -17.53
C LYS A 52 0.62 -1.02 -17.16
N TYR A 53 0.53 -1.54 -15.94
CA TYR A 53 1.49 -2.50 -15.41
C TYR A 53 0.94 -3.93 -15.32
N GLY A 54 -0.30 -4.15 -15.75
CA GLY A 54 -0.92 -5.48 -15.70
C GLY A 54 -1.11 -6.00 -14.28
N ILE A 55 -1.48 -5.14 -13.35
CA ILE A 55 -1.57 -5.46 -11.93
C ILE A 55 -2.90 -6.13 -11.60
N ARG A 56 -2.84 -7.24 -10.85
CA ARG A 56 -4.01 -7.97 -10.35
C ARG A 56 -4.09 -8.03 -8.84
N GLU A 57 -3.00 -7.71 -8.15
CA GLU A 57 -2.95 -7.73 -6.69
C GLU A 57 -2.62 -6.33 -6.17
N VAL A 58 -3.41 -5.88 -5.21
CA VAL A 58 -3.25 -4.56 -4.59
C VAL A 58 -3.18 -4.74 -3.09
N VAL A 59 -2.15 -4.16 -2.47
CA VAL A 59 -1.98 -4.14 -1.02
C VAL A 59 -2.37 -2.76 -0.53
N VAL A 60 -3.27 -2.69 0.45
CA VAL A 60 -3.73 -1.42 1.02
C VAL A 60 -3.35 -1.37 2.49
N GLY A 61 -2.68 -0.30 2.89
CA GLY A 61 -2.35 -0.09 4.29
C GLY A 61 -3.60 0.01 5.14
N ASN A 62 -3.58 -0.66 6.29
CA ASN A 62 -4.69 -0.73 7.23
C ASN A 62 -4.21 -0.19 8.59
N PRO A 63 -4.36 1.14 8.84
CA PRO A 63 -3.82 1.77 10.04
C PRO A 63 -4.72 1.56 11.26
N LEU A 64 -4.67 0.36 11.81
CA LEU A 64 -5.41 0.01 13.02
C LEU A 64 -4.84 0.74 14.23
N TYR A 65 -5.67 0.93 15.26
CA TYR A 65 -5.16 1.33 16.58
C TYR A 65 -4.24 0.23 17.13
N MET A 66 -3.38 0.58 18.08
CA MET A 66 -2.48 -0.40 18.70
C MET A 66 -3.25 -1.55 19.37
N SER A 67 -4.48 -1.31 19.79
CA SER A 67 -5.38 -2.34 20.30
C SER A 67 -5.86 -3.35 19.25
N GLY A 68 -5.70 -3.04 17.98
CA GLY A 68 -6.25 -3.82 16.86
C GLY A 68 -7.62 -3.37 16.39
N ASP A 69 -8.22 -2.39 17.07
CA ASP A 69 -9.51 -1.84 16.67
C ASP A 69 -9.39 -0.97 15.41
N LEU A 70 -10.48 -0.89 14.65
CA LEU A 70 -10.54 -0.07 13.45
C LEU A 70 -10.47 1.42 13.81
N SER A 71 -9.47 2.12 13.27
CA SER A 71 -9.42 3.57 13.31
C SER A 71 -10.35 4.15 12.23
N PRO A 72 -10.75 5.42 12.33
CA PRO A 72 -11.48 6.07 11.23
C PRO A 72 -10.71 6.02 9.91
N GLN A 73 -9.39 6.15 9.97
CA GLN A 73 -8.54 6.08 8.78
C GLN A 73 -8.54 4.67 8.18
N ALA A 74 -8.50 3.63 9.01
CA ALA A 74 -8.60 2.25 8.55
C ALA A 74 -9.95 1.98 7.86
N MET A 75 -11.03 2.50 8.39
CA MET A 75 -12.34 2.37 7.79
C MET A 75 -12.40 3.00 6.40
N LYS A 76 -11.81 4.19 6.23
CA LYS A 76 -11.73 4.88 4.94
C LYS A 76 -10.87 4.11 3.94
N ALA A 77 -9.74 3.58 4.39
CA ALA A 77 -8.85 2.79 3.55
C ALA A 77 -9.54 1.50 3.08
N GLN A 78 -10.23 0.81 3.96
CA GLN A 78 -10.98 -0.40 3.62
C GLN A 78 -12.13 -0.11 2.65
N ALA A 79 -12.83 1.01 2.84
CA ALA A 79 -13.90 1.42 1.92
C ALA A 79 -13.36 1.69 0.51
N PHE A 80 -12.24 2.39 0.42
CA PHE A 80 -11.60 2.65 -0.87
C PHE A 80 -11.11 1.35 -1.52
N ALA A 81 -10.51 0.47 -0.74
CA ALA A 81 -10.05 -0.84 -1.21
C ALA A 81 -11.19 -1.66 -1.80
N GLU A 82 -12.36 -1.66 -1.15
CA GLU A 82 -13.53 -2.36 -1.65
C GLU A 82 -14.01 -1.78 -2.97
N GLU A 83 -13.98 -0.47 -3.13
CA GLU A 83 -14.34 0.18 -4.38
C GLU A 83 -13.38 -0.20 -5.52
N VAL A 84 -12.10 -0.27 -5.24
CA VAL A 84 -11.08 -0.72 -6.21
C VAL A 84 -11.33 -2.17 -6.62
N LYS A 85 -11.61 -3.02 -5.66
CA LYS A 85 -11.91 -4.43 -5.88
C LYS A 85 -13.13 -4.61 -6.78
N VAL A 86 -14.22 -3.93 -6.46
CA VAL A 86 -15.48 -4.04 -7.20
C VAL A 86 -15.32 -3.50 -8.63
N GLU A 87 -14.64 -2.35 -8.78
CA GLU A 87 -14.50 -1.70 -10.08
C GLU A 87 -13.55 -2.46 -11.02
N PHE A 88 -12.47 -3.03 -10.51
CA PHE A 88 -11.41 -3.57 -11.36
C PHE A 88 -11.23 -5.09 -11.24
N GLY A 89 -11.89 -5.73 -10.29
CA GLY A 89 -11.78 -7.20 -10.12
C GLY A 89 -10.42 -7.67 -9.61
N VAL A 90 -9.66 -6.79 -8.97
CA VAL A 90 -8.35 -7.13 -8.41
C VAL A 90 -8.48 -7.77 -7.04
N THR A 91 -7.45 -8.52 -6.64
CA THR A 91 -7.37 -9.07 -5.29
C THR A 91 -6.82 -8.01 -4.36
N ILE A 92 -7.51 -7.76 -3.26
CA ILE A 92 -7.08 -6.79 -2.24
C ILE A 92 -6.48 -7.54 -1.06
N HIS A 93 -5.32 -7.07 -0.62
CA HIS A 93 -4.68 -7.50 0.62
C HIS A 93 -4.58 -6.29 1.55
N LEU A 94 -5.09 -6.42 2.77
CA LEU A 94 -4.92 -5.37 3.77
C LEU A 94 -3.65 -5.64 4.57
N TRP A 95 -2.82 -4.63 4.72
CA TRP A 95 -1.59 -4.74 5.49
C TRP A 95 -1.73 -3.99 6.81
N ASP A 96 -1.62 -4.71 7.92
CA ASP A 96 -1.63 -4.13 9.25
C ASP A 96 -0.36 -3.31 9.47
N GLU A 97 -0.48 -1.99 9.48
CA GLU A 97 0.67 -1.09 9.61
C GLU A 97 1.39 -1.21 10.95
N ARG A 98 0.75 -1.84 11.97
CA ARG A 98 1.44 -2.15 13.23
C ARG A 98 2.60 -3.13 13.05
N LEU A 99 2.60 -3.88 11.94
CA LEU A 99 3.67 -4.82 11.59
C LEU A 99 4.88 -4.14 10.98
N THR A 100 4.82 -2.83 10.72
CA THR A 100 5.95 -2.06 10.23
C THR A 100 7.00 -1.90 11.33
N THR A 101 8.27 -2.07 10.98
CA THR A 101 9.37 -2.05 11.96
C THR A 101 9.53 -0.69 12.63
N THR A 102 10.13 -0.67 13.83
CA THR A 102 10.46 0.57 14.55
C THR A 102 11.36 1.48 13.72
N GLU A 103 12.32 0.92 13.00
CA GLU A 103 13.19 1.68 12.11
C GLU A 103 12.44 2.38 11.01
N ALA A 104 11.47 1.70 10.40
CA ALA A 104 10.63 2.27 9.36
C ALA A 104 9.76 3.42 9.92
N HIS A 105 9.22 3.25 11.12
CA HIS A 105 8.47 4.32 11.80
C HIS A 105 9.36 5.53 12.08
N ARG A 106 10.59 5.32 12.52
CA ARG A 106 11.54 6.42 12.72
C ARG A 106 11.84 7.16 11.43
N LEU A 107 12.02 6.43 10.34
CA LEU A 107 12.26 7.05 9.04
C LEU A 107 11.10 7.95 8.63
N LEU A 108 9.86 7.50 8.82
CA LEU A 108 8.68 8.29 8.53
C LEU A 108 8.60 9.52 9.44
N ASP A 109 8.90 9.36 10.74
CA ASP A 109 8.90 10.45 11.70
C ASP A 109 9.97 11.49 11.35
N ASP A 110 11.18 11.07 11.04
CA ASP A 110 12.27 11.96 10.65
C ASP A 110 11.93 12.77 9.40
N VAL A 111 11.35 12.12 8.40
CA VAL A 111 10.89 12.79 7.19
C VAL A 111 9.72 13.72 7.50
N GLY A 112 8.83 13.33 8.42
CA GLY A 112 7.67 14.12 8.83
C GLY A 112 7.99 15.36 9.66
N HIS A 113 9.13 15.39 10.35
CA HIS A 113 9.54 16.53 11.19
C HIS A 113 10.28 17.63 10.43
N SER A 114 10.76 17.38 9.23
CA SER A 114 11.29 18.45 8.40
C SER A 114 10.13 19.34 7.94
N SER A 115 10.35 20.66 7.90
CA SER A 115 9.29 21.61 7.52
C SER A 115 8.70 21.24 6.15
N MET A 116 7.48 20.72 6.18
CA MET A 116 6.89 20.05 5.02
C MET A 116 6.02 21.00 4.23
N ARG A 117 6.37 21.18 3.00
CA ARG A 117 5.47 21.76 1.99
C ARG A 117 4.96 20.63 1.08
N GLY A 118 3.94 20.91 0.28
CA GLY A 118 3.17 19.91 -0.46
C GLY A 118 3.96 18.79 -1.14
N GLU A 119 5.08 19.11 -1.79
CA GLU A 119 5.91 18.10 -2.49
C GLU A 119 6.52 17.09 -1.54
N ARG A 120 6.99 17.53 -0.37
CA ARG A 120 7.57 16.65 0.64
C ARG A 120 6.51 15.74 1.26
N LYS A 121 5.29 16.27 1.47
CA LYS A 121 4.17 15.44 1.95
C LYS A 121 3.84 14.33 0.96
N GLY A 122 3.89 14.62 -0.33
CA GLY A 122 3.71 13.61 -1.38
C GLY A 122 4.79 12.53 -1.33
N ILE A 123 6.04 12.91 -1.06
CA ILE A 123 7.15 11.97 -0.91
C ILE A 123 6.93 11.06 0.30
N ILE A 124 6.46 11.60 1.43
CA ILE A 124 6.14 10.80 2.62
C ILE A 124 5.09 9.74 2.29
N ASP A 125 4.05 10.10 1.56
CA ASP A 125 2.99 9.15 1.18
C ASP A 125 3.57 8.01 0.33
N GLN A 126 4.50 8.30 -0.57
CA GLN A 126 5.18 7.28 -1.37
C GLN A 126 6.07 6.39 -0.51
N VAL A 127 6.81 6.96 0.45
CA VAL A 127 7.65 6.19 1.38
C VAL A 127 6.77 5.26 2.21
N ALA A 128 5.63 5.75 2.70
CA ALA A 128 4.69 4.93 3.45
C ALA A 128 4.19 3.75 2.59
N ALA A 129 3.83 4.00 1.34
CA ALA A 129 3.41 2.95 0.43
C ALA A 129 4.52 1.93 0.16
N VAL A 130 5.77 2.38 0.02
CA VAL A 130 6.94 1.49 -0.14
C VAL A 130 7.09 0.58 1.08
N LEU A 131 6.97 1.13 2.28
CA LEU A 131 7.10 0.35 3.51
C LEU A 131 5.98 -0.69 3.66
N ILE A 132 4.76 -0.33 3.29
CA ILE A 132 3.63 -1.25 3.24
C ILE A 132 3.95 -2.42 2.30
N LEU A 133 4.42 -2.11 1.10
CA LEU A 133 4.72 -3.12 0.10
C LEU A 133 5.90 -4.00 0.50
N GLU A 134 6.97 -3.41 1.04
CA GLU A 134 8.13 -4.18 1.53
C GLU A 134 7.71 -5.19 2.60
N GLY A 135 6.89 -4.75 3.55
CA GLY A 135 6.37 -5.62 4.61
C GLY A 135 5.56 -6.78 4.04
N TRP A 136 4.66 -6.49 3.11
CA TRP A 136 3.83 -7.50 2.50
C TRP A 136 4.65 -8.49 1.65
N LEU A 137 5.60 -8.00 0.86
CA LEU A 137 6.48 -8.85 0.05
C LEU A 137 7.32 -9.77 0.93
N ALA A 138 7.89 -9.26 2.02
CA ALA A 138 8.67 -10.06 2.96
C ALA A 138 7.80 -11.14 3.63
N ALA A 139 6.60 -10.80 4.05
CA ALA A 139 5.66 -11.76 4.64
C ALA A 139 5.25 -12.84 3.64
N ARG A 140 5.02 -12.45 2.37
CA ARG A 140 4.70 -13.39 1.30
C ARG A 140 5.85 -14.37 1.05
N GLU A 141 7.07 -13.88 0.97
CA GLU A 141 8.25 -14.71 0.76
C GLU A 141 8.45 -15.68 1.92
N HIS A 142 8.28 -15.20 3.15
CA HIS A 142 8.36 -16.05 4.33
C HIS A 142 7.34 -17.19 4.28
N ARG A 143 6.10 -16.91 3.88
CA ARG A 143 5.07 -17.94 3.72
C ARG A 143 5.43 -18.97 2.65
N LEU A 144 6.06 -18.52 1.56
CA LEU A 144 6.48 -19.42 0.48
C LEU A 144 7.66 -20.32 0.88
N GLN A 145 8.51 -19.84 1.79
CA GLN A 145 9.67 -20.58 2.29
C GLN A 145 9.34 -21.53 3.45
N THR A 146 8.26 -21.23 4.17
CA THR A 146 7.83 -22.03 5.30
C THR A 146 6.91 -23.15 4.78
N PRO A 147 7.21 -24.44 5.05
CA PRO A 147 6.30 -25.50 4.64
C PRO A 147 4.93 -25.29 5.28
N PRO A 148 3.84 -25.61 4.54
CA PRO A 148 2.52 -25.45 5.12
C PRO A 148 2.43 -26.29 6.40
N GLU A 149 1.93 -25.69 7.47
CA GLU A 149 1.69 -26.45 8.69
C GLU A 149 0.71 -27.56 8.36
N VAL A 150 1.16 -28.78 8.61
CA VAL A 150 0.24 -29.91 8.53
C VAL A 150 -0.74 -29.73 9.69
N ALA A 151 -1.98 -29.36 9.38
CA ALA A 151 -3.03 -29.32 10.37
C ALA A 151 -3.18 -30.72 10.93
N GLY A 152 -2.52 -30.93 12.02
CA GLY A 152 -2.64 -32.19 12.75
C GLY A 152 -3.91 -32.21 13.54
#